data_3123215b32d254b1bf1decccbda171bb
#
_entry.id   3123215b32d254b1bf1decccbda171bb
#
_cell.length_a   1.000
_cell.length_b   1.000
_cell.length_c   1.000
_cell.angle_alpha   90.00
_cell.angle_beta   90.00
_cell.angle_gamma   90.00
#
_symmetry.space_group_name_H-M   'P 1'
#
loop_
_entity.id
_entity.type
_entity.pdbx_description
1 polymer ?
#
loop_
_entity_poly.entity_id
_entity_poly.type
_entity_poly.pdbx_seq_one_letter_code
_entity_poly.pdbx_strand_id
1 'polypeptide(L)'
;MDYAKESLRLHGEWKGKIEVIATVPANDKESLSLAYTPGVAQPCLEIQKHPEKSYELTRRHNLVAVITDGTAVLGLGDIGPEAGMPVMEGKCVLFKRFADVDAFPLCVKTKDVDEFVQTVYNISGSFGGINLEDIAAPRCFEIERKLKEKCDIPVFHDDQHGTAIIALAGLTNALKVVGKKKEDVKVVFSGAGSAAISITKLLLQAGFQDITLCDKFGALYEGNPEMNWAQQEIAKVTNREKKQGKLADLMAGADVFIGVSAPNLVTPDMVRTMNQDAIVFACANPTPEIFPDDAKAGGARVVATGRSDYPNQINNVLAFPGIFRGALDVRASDINEEMKMAAAQALAAVIPDGELSEDNIIPKPFDPRVVPAVAQAVAEAARRTGVSRI
;
A
#
# COMPACT_ATOMS: atom_id res chain seq x y z
N MET A 1 23.73 -5.89 14.42
CA MET A 1 24.01 -4.54 13.85
C MET A 1 22.93 -3.59 14.38
N ASP A 2 23.34 -2.40 14.85
CA ASP A 2 22.38 -1.35 15.21
C ASP A 2 21.97 -0.61 13.93
N TYR A 3 20.84 -1.05 13.34
CA TYR A 3 20.35 -0.51 12.07
C TYR A 3 19.98 0.98 12.17
N ALA A 4 19.53 1.48 13.32
CA ALA A 4 19.14 2.88 13.47
C ALA A 4 20.36 3.80 13.39
N LYS A 5 21.42 3.48 14.15
CA LYS A 5 22.67 4.23 14.16
C LYS A 5 23.38 4.16 12.80
N GLU A 6 23.41 2.97 12.20
CA GLU A 6 24.08 2.76 10.91
C GLU A 6 23.32 3.45 9.77
N SER A 7 22.00 3.41 9.77
CA SER A 7 21.17 4.12 8.80
C SER A 7 21.40 5.63 8.84
N LEU A 8 21.46 6.23 10.05
CA LEU A 8 21.74 7.67 10.19
C LEU A 8 23.11 8.04 9.63
N ARG A 9 24.14 7.23 9.92
CA ARG A 9 25.50 7.41 9.39
C ARG A 9 25.50 7.35 7.85
N LEU A 10 24.89 6.33 7.28
CA LEU A 10 24.84 6.13 5.83
C LEU A 10 24.05 7.22 5.11
N HIS A 11 22.92 7.68 5.67
CA HIS A 11 22.19 8.81 5.07
C HIS A 11 23.02 10.09 5.01
N GLY A 12 23.89 10.33 6.01
CA GLY A 12 24.86 11.42 5.98
C GLY A 12 25.92 11.28 4.89
N GLU A 13 26.35 10.06 4.58
CA GLU A 13 27.32 9.77 3.52
C GLU A 13 26.69 9.80 2.13
N TRP A 14 25.51 9.22 1.97
CA TRP A 14 24.78 9.18 0.69
C TRP A 14 24.31 10.55 0.22
N LYS A 15 23.96 11.45 1.15
CA LYS A 15 23.41 12.80 0.86
C LYS A 15 22.15 12.77 -0.02
N GLY A 16 21.34 11.74 0.13
CA GLY A 16 20.19 11.41 -0.67
C GLY A 16 20.29 10.02 -1.30
N LYS A 17 19.16 9.43 -1.64
CA LYS A 17 19.05 8.05 -2.18
C LYS A 17 18.70 8.01 -3.66
N ILE A 18 18.41 9.16 -4.25
CA ILE A 18 18.04 9.29 -5.67
C ILE A 18 18.91 10.34 -6.34
N GLU A 19 19.03 10.22 -7.65
CA GLU A 19 19.74 11.15 -8.54
C GLU A 19 18.90 11.36 -9.80
N VAL A 20 18.93 12.57 -10.37
CA VAL A 20 18.34 12.88 -11.68
C VAL A 20 19.49 12.94 -12.68
N ILE A 21 19.45 12.04 -13.66
CA ILE A 21 20.49 11.92 -14.69
C ILE A 21 19.94 12.25 -16.08
N ALA A 22 20.78 12.85 -16.93
CA ALA A 22 20.47 13.01 -18.34
C ALA A 22 20.60 11.66 -19.06
N THR A 23 19.59 11.29 -19.86
CA THR A 23 19.55 10.04 -20.64
C THR A 23 19.89 10.21 -22.11
N VAL A 24 20.12 11.46 -22.53
CA VAL A 24 20.47 11.83 -23.91
C VAL A 24 21.78 12.62 -23.94
N PRO A 25 22.56 12.54 -25.03
CA PRO A 25 23.76 13.35 -25.15
C PRO A 25 23.41 14.84 -25.33
N ALA A 26 24.25 15.71 -24.77
CA ALA A 26 24.25 17.17 -24.99
C ALA A 26 25.70 17.68 -24.98
N ASN A 27 26.62 16.95 -25.65
CA ASN A 27 28.06 17.15 -25.57
C ASN A 27 28.64 17.98 -26.71
N ASP A 28 27.82 18.23 -27.74
CA ASP A 28 28.21 19.03 -28.91
C ASP A 28 27.03 19.90 -29.39
N LYS A 29 27.30 20.75 -30.39
CA LYS A 29 26.30 21.71 -30.90
C LYS A 29 25.07 21.00 -31.54
N GLU A 30 25.29 19.88 -32.19
CA GLU A 30 24.22 19.15 -32.87
C GLU A 30 23.29 18.48 -31.85
N SER A 31 23.84 17.68 -30.93
CA SER A 31 23.08 17.02 -29.87
C SER A 31 22.35 18.02 -28.97
N LEU A 32 23.00 19.14 -28.63
CA LEU A 32 22.36 20.23 -27.88
C LEU A 32 21.19 20.85 -28.66
N SER A 33 21.34 21.07 -29.97
CA SER A 33 20.30 21.65 -30.82
C SER A 33 19.09 20.71 -31.00
N LEU A 34 19.29 19.42 -30.93
CA LEU A 34 18.23 18.40 -30.94
C LEU A 34 17.54 18.28 -29.58
N ALA A 35 18.32 18.23 -28.50
CA ALA A 35 17.80 18.04 -27.14
C ALA A 35 17.12 19.31 -26.58
N TYR A 36 17.53 20.51 -27.06
CA TYR A 36 17.03 21.79 -26.58
C TYR A 36 16.71 22.72 -27.75
N THR A 37 17.23 23.93 -27.78
CA THR A 37 16.92 24.95 -28.82
C THR A 37 17.81 24.79 -30.04
N PRO A 38 17.27 24.75 -31.27
CA PRO A 38 15.87 25.01 -31.66
C PRO A 38 14.97 23.76 -31.78
N GLY A 39 15.52 22.55 -31.80
CA GLY A 39 14.84 21.32 -32.13
C GLY A 39 13.65 21.00 -31.21
N VAL A 40 13.73 21.29 -29.91
CA VAL A 40 12.70 21.00 -28.92
C VAL A 40 11.35 21.69 -29.17
N ALA A 41 11.30 22.71 -30.02
CA ALA A 41 10.05 23.34 -30.41
C ALA A 41 9.09 22.36 -31.13
N GLN A 42 9.60 21.41 -31.88
CA GLN A 42 8.77 20.47 -32.64
C GLN A 42 8.00 19.50 -31.72
N PRO A 43 8.63 18.77 -30.76
CA PRO A 43 7.88 17.98 -29.77
C PRO A 43 6.88 18.83 -28.96
N CYS A 44 7.19 20.07 -28.62
CA CYS A 44 6.23 20.96 -27.94
C CYS A 44 4.98 21.21 -28.78
N LEU A 45 5.13 21.55 -30.05
CA LEU A 45 4.02 21.76 -30.99
C LEU A 45 3.22 20.48 -31.25
N GLU A 46 3.89 19.35 -31.26
CA GLU A 46 3.24 18.05 -31.44
C GLU A 46 2.39 17.70 -30.22
N ILE A 47 2.88 17.90 -29.00
CA ILE A 47 2.12 17.67 -27.77
C ILE A 47 0.98 18.69 -27.63
N GLN A 48 1.18 19.93 -28.07
CA GLN A 48 0.10 20.94 -28.05
C GLN A 48 -1.09 20.51 -28.90
N LYS A 49 -0.85 19.89 -30.07
CA LYS A 49 -1.89 19.37 -30.95
C LYS A 49 -2.47 18.04 -30.51
N HIS A 50 -1.64 17.21 -29.91
CA HIS A 50 -1.90 15.82 -29.52
C HIS A 50 -1.40 15.58 -28.07
N PRO A 51 -2.15 16.02 -27.02
CA PRO A 51 -1.71 15.96 -25.62
C PRO A 51 -1.29 14.55 -25.15
N GLU A 52 -1.88 13.50 -25.71
CA GLU A 52 -1.55 12.10 -25.44
C GLU A 52 -0.10 11.75 -25.79
N LYS A 53 0.50 12.46 -26.77
CA LYS A 53 1.92 12.29 -27.14
C LYS A 53 2.90 12.72 -26.06
N SER A 54 2.45 13.42 -25.02
CA SER A 54 3.28 13.69 -23.83
C SER A 54 3.82 12.41 -23.22
N TYR A 55 3.08 11.31 -23.30
CA TYR A 55 3.53 9.98 -22.83
C TYR A 55 4.56 9.33 -23.76
N GLU A 56 4.67 9.74 -25.00
CA GLU A 56 5.63 9.22 -25.99
C GLU A 56 6.90 10.07 -26.09
N LEU A 57 6.73 11.38 -25.95
CA LEU A 57 7.79 12.36 -26.20
C LEU A 57 8.44 12.90 -24.92
N THR A 58 7.97 12.48 -23.75
CA THR A 58 8.55 12.88 -22.44
C THR A 58 8.66 11.68 -21.51
N ARG A 59 9.33 11.89 -20.36
CA ARG A 59 9.44 10.86 -19.30
C ARG A 59 8.12 10.58 -18.56
N ARG A 60 7.07 11.31 -18.85
CA ARG A 60 5.74 11.17 -18.24
C ARG A 60 5.24 9.72 -18.22
N HIS A 61 5.50 8.94 -19.29
CA HIS A 61 5.06 7.54 -19.39
C HIS A 61 5.58 6.62 -18.26
N ASN A 62 6.72 6.97 -17.65
CA ASN A 62 7.38 6.12 -16.66
C ASN A 62 7.72 6.87 -15.36
N LEU A 63 7.10 8.01 -15.08
CA LEU A 63 7.43 8.84 -13.91
C LEU A 63 6.25 8.93 -12.96
N VAL A 64 6.46 8.54 -11.69
CA VAL A 64 5.48 8.60 -10.60
C VAL A 64 5.87 9.66 -9.58
N ALA A 65 4.90 10.47 -9.15
CA ALA A 65 5.08 11.35 -8.01
C ALA A 65 4.81 10.58 -6.70
N VAL A 66 5.76 10.59 -5.78
CA VAL A 66 5.60 10.05 -4.41
C VAL A 66 5.34 11.21 -3.47
N ILE A 67 4.10 11.36 -3.00
CA ILE A 67 3.63 12.59 -2.35
C ILE A 67 3.19 12.33 -0.91
N THR A 68 3.68 13.16 0.01
CA THR A 68 3.32 13.14 1.43
C THR A 68 3.07 14.54 1.98
N ASP A 69 2.33 14.64 3.08
CA ASP A 69 2.30 15.79 3.97
C ASP A 69 3.00 15.52 5.31
N GLY A 70 3.54 14.31 5.49
CA GLY A 70 4.29 13.92 6.67
C GLY A 70 3.49 13.75 7.95
N THR A 71 2.16 13.53 7.85
CA THR A 71 1.27 13.47 9.02
C THR A 71 1.10 12.08 9.62
N ALA A 72 1.60 11.01 8.96
CA ALA A 72 1.51 9.63 9.46
C ALA A 72 2.74 8.81 9.08
N VAL A 73 3.93 9.35 9.32
CA VAL A 73 5.20 8.75 8.91
C VAL A 73 5.56 7.57 9.81
N LEU A 74 5.48 6.34 9.29
CA LEU A 74 5.80 5.10 10.00
C LEU A 74 5.09 5.04 11.38
N GLY A 75 5.79 4.59 12.41
CA GLY A 75 5.34 4.66 13.81
C GLY A 75 5.62 5.99 14.51
N LEU A 76 6.14 7.01 13.80
CA LEU A 76 6.52 8.30 14.36
C LEU A 76 5.36 9.31 14.40
N GLY A 77 4.30 9.07 13.59
CA GLY A 77 3.15 9.95 13.50
C GLY A 77 3.42 11.23 12.69
N ASP A 78 2.90 12.35 13.17
CA ASP A 78 2.98 13.66 12.49
C ASP A 78 4.33 14.33 12.78
N ILE A 79 5.29 14.12 11.90
CA ILE A 79 6.63 14.72 11.99
C ILE A 79 6.90 15.82 10.96
N GLY A 80 5.90 16.09 10.11
CA GLY A 80 5.97 17.10 9.05
C GLY A 80 6.60 16.59 7.75
N PRO A 81 6.34 17.34 6.65
CA PRO A 81 6.69 16.89 5.30
C PRO A 81 8.22 16.78 5.09
N GLU A 82 9.00 17.73 5.58
CA GLU A 82 10.45 17.73 5.39
C GLU A 82 11.12 16.53 6.09
N ALA A 83 10.64 16.16 7.28
CA ALA A 83 11.14 15.00 8.02
C ALA A 83 10.71 13.67 7.41
N GLY A 84 9.65 13.66 6.59
CA GLY A 84 9.20 12.50 5.81
C GLY A 84 10.06 12.22 4.57
N MET A 85 10.87 13.17 4.09
CA MET A 85 11.65 13.03 2.85
C MET A 85 12.51 11.76 2.78
N PRO A 86 13.21 11.31 3.83
CA PRO A 86 14.00 10.08 3.75
C PRO A 86 13.14 8.83 3.43
N VAL A 87 11.89 8.79 3.89
CA VAL A 87 10.97 7.69 3.57
C VAL A 87 10.54 7.79 2.11
N MET A 88 10.19 8.99 1.64
CA MET A 88 9.77 9.22 0.25
C MET A 88 10.89 8.89 -0.76
N GLU A 89 12.13 9.27 -0.48
CA GLU A 89 13.28 8.82 -1.30
C GLU A 89 13.44 7.31 -1.27
N GLY A 90 13.25 6.68 -0.10
CA GLY A 90 13.25 5.22 0.01
C GLY A 90 12.21 4.57 -0.89
N LYS A 91 10.98 5.11 -0.91
CA LYS A 91 9.92 4.66 -1.79
C LYS A 91 10.32 4.78 -3.27
N CYS A 92 10.95 5.89 -3.66
CA CYS A 92 11.44 6.09 -5.03
C CYS A 92 12.51 5.04 -5.43
N VAL A 93 13.42 4.70 -4.51
CA VAL A 93 14.40 3.62 -4.73
C VAL A 93 13.71 2.29 -4.99
N LEU A 94 12.65 1.96 -4.22
CA LEU A 94 11.92 0.71 -4.39
C LEU A 94 11.17 0.66 -5.74
N PHE A 95 10.54 1.76 -6.16
CA PHE A 95 9.94 1.88 -7.49
C PHE A 95 10.94 1.57 -8.60
N LYS A 96 12.10 2.21 -8.55
CA LYS A 96 13.15 2.00 -9.56
C LYS A 96 13.72 0.60 -9.53
N ARG A 97 14.05 0.11 -8.33
CA ARG A 97 14.77 -1.16 -8.17
C ARG A 97 13.93 -2.38 -8.54
N PHE A 98 12.63 -2.36 -8.20
CA PHE A 98 11.76 -3.52 -8.39
C PHE A 98 10.99 -3.51 -9.71
N ALA A 99 10.61 -2.34 -10.22
CA ALA A 99 9.74 -2.23 -11.39
C ALA A 99 10.28 -1.35 -12.53
N ASP A 100 11.50 -0.85 -12.41
CA ASP A 100 12.08 0.14 -13.33
C ASP A 100 11.16 1.35 -13.58
N VAL A 101 10.42 1.76 -12.57
CA VAL A 101 9.60 2.97 -12.56
C VAL A 101 10.41 4.10 -11.98
N ASP A 102 10.54 5.21 -12.71
CA ASP A 102 11.12 6.42 -12.18
C ASP A 102 10.14 7.07 -11.20
N ALA A 103 10.64 7.53 -10.07
CA ALA A 103 9.79 8.16 -9.08
C ALA A 103 10.48 9.39 -8.48
N PHE A 104 9.68 10.41 -8.16
CA PHE A 104 10.18 11.67 -7.60
C PHE A 104 9.42 12.02 -6.32
N PRO A 105 10.15 12.32 -5.21
CA PRO A 105 9.53 12.61 -3.92
C PRO A 105 9.07 14.07 -3.85
N LEU A 106 7.85 14.28 -3.36
CA LEU A 106 7.25 15.61 -3.17
C LEU A 106 6.65 15.71 -1.77
N CYS A 107 7.18 16.63 -0.97
CA CYS A 107 6.71 16.90 0.38
C CYS A 107 5.89 18.19 0.40
N VAL A 108 4.58 18.09 0.62
CA VAL A 108 3.63 19.20 0.53
C VAL A 108 3.36 19.78 1.92
N LYS A 109 3.63 21.06 2.09
CA LYS A 109 3.56 21.75 3.39
C LYS A 109 2.17 22.32 3.66
N THR A 110 1.15 21.46 3.72
CA THR A 110 -0.19 21.85 4.15
C THR A 110 -0.93 20.66 4.74
N LYS A 111 -1.83 20.93 5.69
CA LYS A 111 -2.80 19.95 6.24
C LYS A 111 -4.23 20.23 5.77
N ASP A 112 -4.43 21.29 5.00
CA ASP A 112 -5.71 21.56 4.36
C ASP A 112 -5.90 20.62 3.16
N VAL A 113 -7.04 19.95 3.13
CA VAL A 113 -7.33 18.92 2.11
C VAL A 113 -7.44 19.55 0.72
N ASP A 114 -8.12 20.69 0.60
CA ASP A 114 -8.39 21.31 -0.69
C ASP A 114 -7.12 21.96 -1.26
N GLU A 115 -6.30 22.57 -0.42
CA GLU A 115 -5.01 23.11 -0.80
C GLU A 115 -4.05 21.99 -1.24
N PHE A 116 -4.00 20.87 -0.51
CA PHE A 116 -3.20 19.71 -0.89
C PHE A 116 -3.63 19.16 -2.25
N VAL A 117 -4.92 18.90 -2.42
CA VAL A 117 -5.51 18.38 -3.65
C VAL A 117 -5.24 19.31 -4.83
N GLN A 118 -5.41 20.62 -4.64
CA GLN A 118 -5.17 21.59 -5.71
C GLN A 118 -3.69 21.67 -6.08
N THR A 119 -2.79 21.61 -5.10
CA THR A 119 -1.33 21.60 -5.33
C THR A 119 -0.93 20.38 -6.15
N VAL A 120 -1.38 19.18 -5.76
CA VAL A 120 -1.07 17.94 -6.45
C VAL A 120 -1.67 17.91 -7.87
N TYR A 121 -2.91 18.35 -8.02
CA TYR A 121 -3.55 18.46 -9.33
C TYR A 121 -2.78 19.37 -10.29
N ASN A 122 -2.31 20.53 -9.83
CA ASN A 122 -1.60 21.49 -10.66
C ASN A 122 -0.27 20.95 -11.22
N ILE A 123 0.37 20.00 -10.54
CA ILE A 123 1.63 19.40 -10.99
C ILE A 123 1.44 18.03 -11.68
N SER A 124 0.24 17.46 -11.65
CA SER A 124 -0.05 16.10 -12.12
C SER A 124 0.30 15.87 -13.59
N GLY A 125 0.27 16.93 -14.41
CA GLY A 125 0.62 16.87 -15.83
C GLY A 125 2.07 16.45 -16.14
N SER A 126 2.95 16.49 -15.15
CA SER A 126 4.34 16.03 -15.28
C SER A 126 4.53 14.53 -15.07
N PHE A 127 3.51 13.82 -14.57
CA PHE A 127 3.61 12.44 -14.11
C PHE A 127 2.64 11.52 -14.85
N GLY A 128 2.97 10.24 -14.87
CA GLY A 128 2.11 9.16 -15.35
C GLY A 128 1.26 8.52 -14.25
N GLY A 129 1.57 8.81 -12.98
CA GLY A 129 0.84 8.31 -11.82
C GLY A 129 1.23 9.03 -10.52
N ILE A 130 0.41 8.89 -9.50
CA ILE A 130 0.61 9.51 -8.18
C ILE A 130 0.51 8.42 -7.11
N ASN A 131 1.57 8.27 -6.33
CA ASN A 131 1.59 7.48 -5.09
C ASN A 131 1.47 8.43 -3.89
N LEU A 132 0.38 8.33 -3.16
CA LEU A 132 0.21 9.01 -1.88
C LEU A 132 0.81 8.15 -0.76
N GLU A 133 1.53 8.77 0.17
CA GLU A 133 2.27 8.08 1.22
C GLU A 133 2.21 8.84 2.53
N ASP A 134 2.10 8.13 3.66
CA ASP A 134 2.24 8.69 5.02
C ASP A 134 1.29 9.88 5.33
N ILE A 135 0.05 9.82 4.83
CA ILE A 135 -1.00 10.82 5.06
C ILE A 135 -2.00 10.28 6.07
N ALA A 136 -2.24 11.01 7.16
CA ALA A 136 -3.08 10.57 8.25
C ALA A 136 -4.57 10.41 7.89
N ALA A 137 -5.19 9.32 8.40
CA ALA A 137 -6.64 9.16 8.39
C ALA A 137 -7.31 10.14 9.38
N PRO A 138 -8.55 10.61 9.08
CA PRO A 138 -9.38 10.25 7.94
C PRO A 138 -9.13 11.08 6.67
N ARG A 139 -8.23 12.09 6.72
CA ARG A 139 -7.96 13.00 5.59
C ARG A 139 -7.47 12.28 4.33
N CYS A 140 -6.65 11.25 4.49
CA CYS A 140 -6.12 10.47 3.37
C CYS A 140 -7.21 9.92 2.43
N PHE A 141 -8.36 9.51 2.97
CA PHE A 141 -9.49 9.01 2.17
C PHE A 141 -10.11 10.12 1.31
N GLU A 142 -10.26 11.31 1.87
CA GLU A 142 -10.83 12.45 1.16
C GLU A 142 -9.87 12.98 0.09
N ILE A 143 -8.59 13.08 0.41
CA ILE A 143 -7.53 13.50 -0.52
C ILE A 143 -7.47 12.55 -1.72
N GLU A 144 -7.39 11.24 -1.49
CA GLU A 144 -7.35 10.26 -2.57
C GLU A 144 -8.58 10.36 -3.46
N ARG A 145 -9.78 10.36 -2.86
CA ARG A 145 -11.03 10.47 -3.62
C ARG A 145 -11.08 11.73 -4.49
N LYS A 146 -10.77 12.90 -3.93
CA LYS A 146 -10.78 14.17 -4.67
C LYS A 146 -9.73 14.21 -5.78
N LEU A 147 -8.57 13.61 -5.58
CA LEU A 147 -7.54 13.52 -6.61
C LEU A 147 -7.95 12.56 -7.74
N LYS A 148 -8.55 11.41 -7.42
CA LYS A 148 -9.09 10.48 -8.44
C LYS A 148 -10.20 11.12 -9.28
N GLU A 149 -11.01 11.99 -8.69
CA GLU A 149 -12.05 12.76 -9.42
C GLU A 149 -11.47 13.85 -10.33
N LYS A 150 -10.32 14.44 -9.97
CA LYS A 150 -9.72 15.56 -10.71
C LYS A 150 -8.64 15.15 -11.72
N CYS A 151 -7.84 14.15 -11.39
CA CYS A 151 -6.71 13.71 -12.20
C CYS A 151 -7.15 12.69 -13.25
N ASP A 152 -6.50 12.74 -14.42
CA ASP A 152 -6.68 11.76 -15.49
C ASP A 152 -5.60 10.67 -15.50
N ILE A 153 -4.79 10.60 -14.45
CA ILE A 153 -3.75 9.60 -14.20
C ILE A 153 -4.06 8.83 -12.92
N PRO A 154 -3.56 7.59 -12.76
CA PRO A 154 -3.83 6.78 -11.59
C PRO A 154 -3.31 7.44 -10.31
N VAL A 155 -4.16 7.47 -9.28
CA VAL A 155 -3.85 7.89 -7.92
C VAL A 155 -4.02 6.68 -7.00
N PHE A 156 -3.01 6.40 -6.18
CA PHE A 156 -2.98 5.24 -5.30
C PHE A 156 -2.35 5.61 -3.96
N HIS A 157 -3.00 5.29 -2.87
CA HIS A 157 -2.47 5.49 -1.53
C HIS A 157 -1.93 4.16 -0.99
N ASP A 158 -0.61 4.05 -0.88
CA ASP A 158 0.03 2.76 -0.60
C ASP A 158 -0.27 2.23 0.81
N ASP A 159 -0.30 3.07 1.85
CA ASP A 159 -0.64 2.64 3.21
C ASP A 159 -2.05 2.07 3.34
N GLN A 160 -2.95 2.50 2.46
CA GLN A 160 -4.30 1.95 2.38
C GLN A 160 -4.30 0.67 1.55
N HIS A 161 -3.98 0.80 0.28
CA HIS A 161 -4.25 -0.23 -0.73
C HIS A 161 -3.12 -1.23 -0.88
N GLY A 162 -1.85 -0.81 -0.75
CA GLY A 162 -0.71 -1.73 -0.75
C GLY A 162 -0.82 -2.72 0.39
N THR A 163 -1.07 -2.22 1.60
CA THR A 163 -1.28 -3.05 2.79
C THR A 163 -2.49 -3.98 2.64
N ALA A 164 -3.59 -3.49 2.07
CA ALA A 164 -4.78 -4.30 1.85
C ALA A 164 -4.54 -5.47 0.86
N ILE A 165 -3.84 -5.20 -0.24
CA ILE A 165 -3.51 -6.18 -1.26
C ILE A 165 -2.65 -7.31 -0.68
N ILE A 166 -1.61 -6.94 0.10
CA ILE A 166 -0.72 -7.92 0.70
C ILE A 166 -1.41 -8.73 1.79
N ALA A 167 -2.22 -8.08 2.62
CA ALA A 167 -2.99 -8.77 3.66
C ALA A 167 -3.96 -9.79 3.04
N LEU A 168 -4.67 -9.42 1.97
CA LEU A 168 -5.57 -10.34 1.26
C LEU A 168 -4.79 -11.48 0.61
N ALA A 169 -3.65 -11.21 -0.04
CA ALA A 169 -2.81 -12.24 -0.66
C ALA A 169 -2.31 -13.26 0.37
N GLY A 170 -1.72 -12.78 1.47
CA GLY A 170 -1.24 -13.61 2.55
C GLY A 170 -2.36 -14.40 3.22
N LEU A 171 -3.50 -13.76 3.49
CA LEU A 171 -4.64 -14.41 4.10
C LEU A 171 -5.28 -15.48 3.20
N THR A 172 -5.33 -15.25 1.89
CA THR A 172 -5.79 -16.25 0.91
C THR A 172 -4.97 -17.54 1.01
N ASN A 173 -3.66 -17.43 1.08
CA ASN A 173 -2.78 -18.60 1.22
C ASN A 173 -2.79 -19.19 2.64
N ALA A 174 -2.87 -18.34 3.68
CA ALA A 174 -2.99 -18.82 5.06
C ALA A 174 -4.26 -19.67 5.26
N LEU A 175 -5.38 -19.27 4.68
CA LEU A 175 -6.64 -20.04 4.74
C LEU A 175 -6.49 -21.40 4.06
N LYS A 176 -5.76 -21.51 2.94
CA LYS A 176 -5.46 -22.82 2.32
C LYS A 176 -4.64 -23.71 3.25
N VAL A 177 -3.61 -23.14 3.91
CA VAL A 177 -2.75 -23.87 4.86
C VAL A 177 -3.55 -24.44 6.03
N VAL A 178 -4.50 -23.68 6.59
CA VAL A 178 -5.31 -24.11 7.72
C VAL A 178 -6.60 -24.83 7.32
N GLY A 179 -6.91 -24.92 6.01
CA GLY A 179 -8.10 -25.61 5.51
C GLY A 179 -9.44 -24.90 5.84
N LYS A 180 -9.41 -23.58 6.09
CA LYS A 180 -10.62 -22.79 6.39
C LYS A 180 -11.11 -22.04 5.15
N LYS A 181 -12.43 -21.76 5.09
CA LYS A 181 -13.04 -20.99 4.01
C LYS A 181 -13.25 -19.55 4.46
N LYS A 182 -13.05 -18.59 3.54
CA LYS A 182 -13.20 -17.15 3.80
C LYS A 182 -14.62 -16.74 4.25
N GLU A 183 -15.63 -17.50 3.83
CA GLU A 183 -17.04 -17.24 4.17
C GLU A 183 -17.37 -17.61 5.63
N ASP A 184 -16.58 -18.53 6.22
CA ASP A 184 -16.86 -19.15 7.52
C ASP A 184 -15.99 -18.57 8.65
N VAL A 185 -14.95 -17.78 8.32
CA VAL A 185 -14.00 -17.28 9.31
C VAL A 185 -14.45 -15.95 9.93
N LYS A 186 -14.14 -15.81 11.22
CA LYS A 186 -14.30 -14.57 11.98
C LYS A 186 -12.98 -13.81 12.00
N VAL A 187 -12.99 -12.59 11.49
CA VAL A 187 -11.80 -11.71 11.41
C VAL A 187 -11.93 -10.58 12.40
N VAL A 188 -10.92 -10.40 13.24
CA VAL A 188 -10.84 -9.31 14.21
C VAL A 188 -9.63 -8.44 13.91
N PHE A 189 -9.85 -7.13 13.86
CA PHE A 189 -8.80 -6.15 13.69
C PHE A 189 -8.45 -5.46 15.01
N SER A 190 -7.14 -5.22 15.23
CA SER A 190 -6.65 -4.19 16.13
C SER A 190 -6.22 -2.99 15.32
N GLY A 191 -6.91 -1.87 15.53
CA GLY A 191 -6.80 -0.65 14.74
C GLY A 191 -8.02 -0.43 13.84
N ALA A 192 -8.33 0.84 13.61
CA ALA A 192 -9.41 1.29 12.74
C ALA A 192 -9.01 2.56 11.96
N GLY A 193 -7.75 2.62 11.56
CA GLY A 193 -7.16 3.67 10.73
C GLY A 193 -7.24 3.32 9.23
N SER A 194 -6.39 3.99 8.44
CA SER A 194 -6.34 3.87 6.98
C SER A 194 -6.15 2.43 6.51
N ALA A 195 -5.16 1.72 7.04
CA ALA A 195 -4.87 0.35 6.67
C ALA A 195 -6.03 -0.60 7.04
N ALA A 196 -6.52 -0.57 8.29
CA ALA A 196 -7.59 -1.46 8.75
C ALA A 196 -8.87 -1.30 7.91
N ILE A 197 -9.29 -0.06 7.65
CA ILE A 197 -10.49 0.22 6.84
C ILE A 197 -10.29 -0.28 5.40
N SER A 198 -9.14 -0.08 4.80
CA SER A 198 -8.88 -0.49 3.43
C SER A 198 -8.73 -2.00 3.29
N ILE A 199 -8.06 -2.67 4.23
CA ILE A 199 -8.02 -4.14 4.29
C ILE A 199 -9.45 -4.68 4.41
N THR A 200 -10.25 -4.13 5.34
CA THR A 200 -11.64 -4.57 5.55
C THR A 200 -12.47 -4.45 4.27
N LYS A 201 -12.39 -3.32 3.55
CA LYS A 201 -13.11 -3.15 2.28
C LYS A 201 -12.72 -4.21 1.25
N LEU A 202 -11.43 -4.46 1.10
CA LEU A 202 -10.93 -5.44 0.13
C LEU A 202 -11.31 -6.89 0.55
N LEU A 203 -11.29 -7.22 1.84
CA LEU A 203 -11.75 -8.52 2.35
C LEU A 203 -13.23 -8.73 2.12
N LEU A 204 -14.08 -7.72 2.38
CA LEU A 204 -15.52 -7.78 2.10
C LEU A 204 -15.78 -8.02 0.60
N GLN A 205 -15.06 -7.31 -0.28
CA GLN A 205 -15.13 -7.52 -1.72
C GLN A 205 -14.66 -8.92 -2.14
N ALA A 206 -13.67 -9.47 -1.44
CA ALA A 206 -13.20 -10.84 -1.65
C ALA A 206 -14.17 -11.92 -1.14
N GLY A 207 -15.23 -11.54 -0.38
CA GLY A 207 -16.28 -12.43 0.10
C GLY A 207 -16.18 -12.85 1.57
N PHE A 208 -15.30 -12.24 2.36
CA PHE A 208 -15.33 -12.38 3.82
C PHE A 208 -16.59 -11.74 4.40
N GLN A 209 -17.19 -12.31 5.44
CA GLN A 209 -18.50 -11.89 5.93
C GLN A 209 -18.52 -11.39 7.38
N ASP A 210 -17.79 -12.05 8.28
CA ASP A 210 -17.74 -11.70 9.71
C ASP A 210 -16.44 -10.98 10.03
N ILE A 211 -16.48 -9.64 10.00
CA ILE A 211 -15.33 -8.77 10.28
C ILE A 211 -15.72 -7.78 11.39
N THR A 212 -14.89 -7.68 12.43
CA THR A 212 -15.04 -6.72 13.51
C THR A 212 -13.74 -5.93 13.70
N LEU A 213 -13.81 -4.61 13.65
CA LEU A 213 -12.68 -3.73 13.94
C LEU A 213 -12.75 -3.27 15.40
N CYS A 214 -11.56 -3.10 16.01
CA CYS A 214 -11.40 -2.61 17.37
C CYS A 214 -10.43 -1.43 17.39
N ASP A 215 -10.86 -0.29 17.93
CA ASP A 215 -10.00 0.87 18.20
C ASP A 215 -9.75 1.00 19.72
N LYS A 216 -9.03 2.05 20.14
CA LYS A 216 -8.71 2.32 21.54
C LYS A 216 -9.94 2.38 22.47
N PHE A 217 -11.08 2.78 21.95
CA PHE A 217 -12.35 2.79 22.70
C PHE A 217 -13.06 1.42 22.74
N GLY A 218 -12.66 0.44 21.92
CA GLY A 218 -13.26 -0.88 21.79
C GLY A 218 -13.79 -1.16 20.39
N ALA A 219 -14.74 -2.09 20.29
CA ALA A 219 -15.34 -2.50 19.02
C ALA A 219 -16.01 -1.34 18.28
N LEU A 220 -15.81 -1.31 16.96
CA LEU A 220 -16.62 -0.49 16.06
C LEU A 220 -17.98 -1.18 15.84
N TYR A 221 -19.07 -0.46 16.03
CA TYR A 221 -20.42 -0.89 15.72
C TYR A 221 -21.29 0.31 15.34
N GLU A 222 -22.27 0.10 14.49
CA GLU A 222 -23.17 1.15 14.03
C GLU A 222 -23.88 1.85 15.20
N GLY A 223 -23.66 3.15 15.33
CA GLY A 223 -24.22 3.98 16.42
C GLY A 223 -23.25 4.28 17.56
N ASN A 224 -22.00 3.78 17.54
CA ASN A 224 -20.99 4.18 18.53
C ASN A 224 -20.57 5.65 18.29
N PRO A 225 -20.75 6.54 19.29
CA PRO A 225 -20.51 7.98 19.15
C PRO A 225 -19.02 8.38 19.14
N GLU A 226 -18.12 7.48 19.51
CA GLU A 226 -16.67 7.77 19.57
C GLU A 226 -15.98 7.67 18.18
N MET A 227 -16.69 7.14 17.17
CA MET A 227 -16.16 6.91 15.84
C MET A 227 -16.09 8.20 15.01
N ASN A 228 -14.99 8.38 14.27
CA ASN A 228 -14.93 9.37 13.19
C ASN A 228 -15.79 8.92 11.99
N TRP A 229 -15.96 9.83 11.00
CA TRP A 229 -16.83 9.58 9.86
C TRP A 229 -16.45 8.32 9.05
N ALA A 230 -15.15 8.04 8.86
CA ALA A 230 -14.69 6.88 8.10
C ALA A 230 -14.95 5.57 8.86
N GLN A 231 -14.80 5.59 10.18
CA GLN A 231 -15.16 4.49 11.06
C GLN A 231 -16.67 4.26 11.10
N GLN A 232 -17.46 5.32 11.10
CA GLN A 232 -18.92 5.22 11.00
C GLN A 232 -19.36 4.56 9.68
N GLU A 233 -18.73 4.91 8.56
CA GLU A 233 -19.04 4.29 7.27
C GLU A 233 -18.70 2.79 7.24
N ILE A 234 -17.54 2.39 7.71
CA ILE A 234 -17.17 0.96 7.71
C ILE A 234 -18.00 0.15 8.70
N ALA A 235 -18.43 0.73 9.83
CA ALA A 235 -19.28 0.08 10.82
C ALA A 235 -20.67 -0.30 10.29
N LYS A 236 -21.17 0.36 9.23
CA LYS A 236 -22.43 0.00 8.58
C LYS A 236 -22.40 -1.37 7.88
N VAL A 237 -21.21 -1.82 7.50
CA VAL A 237 -21.02 -3.06 6.71
C VAL A 237 -20.22 -4.14 7.46
N THR A 238 -19.78 -3.85 8.68
CA THR A 238 -19.03 -4.76 9.55
C THR A 238 -19.77 -4.97 10.87
N ASN A 239 -19.29 -5.93 11.68
CA ASN A 239 -19.85 -6.18 13.03
C ASN A 239 -21.40 -6.17 13.07
N ARG A 240 -22.03 -6.96 12.19
CA ARG A 240 -23.49 -6.98 11.99
C ARG A 240 -24.26 -7.31 13.27
N GLU A 241 -23.63 -8.07 14.18
CA GLU A 241 -24.21 -8.44 15.49
C GLU A 241 -24.06 -7.32 16.53
N LYS A 242 -23.41 -6.20 16.17
CA LYS A 242 -23.13 -5.06 17.07
C LYS A 242 -22.44 -5.48 18.35
N LYS A 243 -21.49 -6.43 18.24
CA LYS A 243 -20.66 -6.88 19.36
C LYS A 243 -19.94 -5.68 19.96
N GLN A 244 -19.92 -5.63 21.27
CA GLN A 244 -19.21 -4.62 22.07
C GLN A 244 -18.10 -5.31 22.86
N GLY A 245 -17.17 -4.53 23.40
CA GLY A 245 -16.06 -5.04 24.19
C GLY A 245 -14.72 -4.51 23.75
N LYS A 246 -13.69 -4.93 24.46
CA LYS A 246 -12.29 -4.63 24.16
C LYS A 246 -11.70 -5.73 23.27
N LEU A 247 -10.48 -5.50 22.79
CA LEU A 247 -9.81 -6.41 21.87
C LEU A 247 -9.80 -7.87 22.35
N ALA A 248 -9.52 -8.11 23.64
CA ALA A 248 -9.50 -9.47 24.19
C ALA A 248 -10.86 -10.18 24.11
N ASP A 249 -11.96 -9.45 24.33
CA ASP A 249 -13.32 -10.00 24.24
C ASP A 249 -13.65 -10.39 22.80
N LEU A 250 -13.19 -9.60 21.84
CA LEU A 250 -13.45 -9.82 20.40
C LEU A 250 -12.61 -10.96 19.83
N MET A 251 -11.38 -11.14 20.30
CA MET A 251 -10.49 -12.22 19.86
C MET A 251 -11.00 -13.61 20.28
N ALA A 252 -11.79 -13.69 21.34
CA ALA A 252 -12.39 -14.95 21.78
C ALA A 252 -13.27 -15.57 20.66
N GLY A 253 -12.87 -16.77 20.19
CA GLY A 253 -13.55 -17.46 19.10
C GLY A 253 -13.34 -16.83 17.70
N ALA A 254 -12.36 -15.95 17.53
CA ALA A 254 -11.93 -15.48 16.22
C ALA A 254 -11.02 -16.49 15.52
N ASP A 255 -11.08 -16.55 14.20
CA ASP A 255 -10.20 -17.39 13.38
C ASP A 255 -8.97 -16.64 12.89
N VAL A 256 -9.14 -15.34 12.66
CA VAL A 256 -8.12 -14.46 12.10
C VAL A 256 -8.01 -13.20 12.95
N PHE A 257 -6.79 -12.86 13.34
CA PHE A 257 -6.44 -11.57 13.91
C PHE A 257 -5.56 -10.79 12.93
N ILE A 258 -5.88 -9.52 12.69
CA ILE A 258 -5.07 -8.59 11.90
C ILE A 258 -4.80 -7.34 12.73
N GLY A 259 -3.54 -7.15 13.12
CA GLY A 259 -3.07 -5.97 13.84
C GLY A 259 -2.41 -4.97 12.88
N VAL A 260 -2.90 -3.74 12.91
CA VAL A 260 -2.35 -2.57 12.19
C VAL A 260 -2.46 -1.32 13.07
N SER A 261 -2.02 -1.44 14.30
CA SER A 261 -2.26 -0.42 15.34
C SER A 261 -1.00 -0.06 16.13
N ALA A 262 -0.82 -0.64 17.31
CA ALA A 262 0.25 -0.28 18.22
C ALA A 262 0.94 -1.53 18.78
N PRO A 263 2.21 -1.41 19.21
CA PRO A 263 3.00 -2.55 19.67
C PRO A 263 2.46 -3.18 20.96
N ASN A 264 2.69 -4.48 21.11
CA ASN A 264 2.50 -5.25 22.36
C ASN A 264 1.07 -5.21 22.93
N LEU A 265 0.05 -5.11 22.08
CA LEU A 265 -1.36 -5.09 22.49
C LEU A 265 -1.96 -6.48 22.68
N VAL A 266 -1.36 -7.50 22.10
CA VAL A 266 -1.87 -8.88 22.11
C VAL A 266 -0.94 -9.76 22.95
N THR A 267 -1.54 -10.61 23.79
CA THR A 267 -0.82 -11.56 24.64
C THR A 267 -1.04 -13.01 24.14
N PRO A 268 -0.16 -13.97 24.53
CA PRO A 268 -0.40 -15.38 24.23
C PRO A 268 -1.73 -15.89 24.77
N ASP A 269 -2.19 -15.37 25.92
CA ASP A 269 -3.48 -15.77 26.49
C ASP A 269 -4.66 -15.31 25.63
N MET A 270 -4.60 -14.13 25.03
CA MET A 270 -5.61 -13.68 24.07
C MET A 270 -5.64 -14.59 22.82
N VAL A 271 -4.47 -14.99 22.31
CA VAL A 271 -4.39 -15.92 21.17
C VAL A 271 -4.97 -17.30 21.54
N ARG A 272 -4.79 -17.80 22.76
CA ARG A 272 -5.39 -19.07 23.21
C ARG A 272 -6.92 -19.07 23.21
N THR A 273 -7.55 -17.90 23.29
CA THR A 273 -9.01 -17.80 23.22
C THR A 273 -9.56 -17.86 21.80
N MET A 274 -8.70 -17.75 20.77
CA MET A 274 -9.10 -17.88 19.37
C MET A 274 -9.47 -19.32 19.01
N ASN A 275 -10.10 -19.50 17.86
CA ASN A 275 -10.41 -20.81 17.33
C ASN A 275 -9.13 -21.59 17.00
N GLN A 276 -9.25 -22.93 16.94
CA GLN A 276 -8.18 -23.81 16.51
C GLN A 276 -7.64 -23.37 15.13
N ASP A 277 -6.34 -23.60 14.91
CA ASP A 277 -5.64 -23.19 13.68
C ASP A 277 -5.79 -21.69 13.38
N ALA A 278 -5.63 -20.86 14.41
CA ALA A 278 -5.74 -19.41 14.29
C ALA A 278 -4.64 -18.82 13.37
N ILE A 279 -5.02 -17.78 12.64
CA ILE A 279 -4.13 -16.96 11.80
C ILE A 279 -3.91 -15.62 12.48
N VAL A 280 -2.65 -15.22 12.65
CA VAL A 280 -2.28 -13.97 13.34
C VAL A 280 -1.37 -13.13 12.43
N PHE A 281 -1.87 -11.99 11.96
CA PHE A 281 -1.10 -10.99 11.23
C PHE A 281 -0.86 -9.79 12.14
N ALA A 282 0.35 -9.66 12.68
CA ALA A 282 0.75 -8.58 13.58
C ALA A 282 1.66 -7.60 12.84
N CYS A 283 1.07 -6.59 12.20
CA CYS A 283 1.73 -5.76 11.19
C CYS A 283 2.22 -4.40 11.71
N ALA A 284 2.04 -4.07 12.99
CA ALA A 284 2.59 -2.83 13.55
C ALA A 284 4.12 -2.79 13.42
N ASN A 285 4.65 -1.63 13.04
CA ASN A 285 6.08 -1.39 12.85
C ASN A 285 6.59 -0.25 13.77
N PRO A 286 7.81 -0.33 14.30
CA PRO A 286 8.81 -1.41 14.16
C PRO A 286 8.57 -2.62 15.08
N THR A 287 7.68 -2.51 16.05
CA THR A 287 7.34 -3.56 17.01
C THR A 287 5.92 -4.04 16.75
N PRO A 288 5.69 -5.36 16.55
CA PRO A 288 4.37 -5.90 16.27
C PRO A 288 3.45 -5.87 17.49
N GLU A 289 2.15 -6.08 17.30
CA GLU A 289 1.16 -6.25 18.35
C GLU A 289 1.46 -7.45 19.26
N ILE A 290 2.05 -8.49 18.68
CA ILE A 290 2.58 -9.69 19.37
C ILE A 290 3.73 -10.24 18.51
N PHE A 291 4.79 -10.72 19.15
CA PHE A 291 5.88 -11.40 18.43
C PHE A 291 5.47 -12.81 17.97
N PRO A 292 6.01 -13.30 16.84
CA PRO A 292 5.64 -14.60 16.29
C PRO A 292 5.79 -15.77 17.26
N ASP A 293 6.86 -15.80 18.04
CA ASP A 293 7.10 -16.88 19.00
C ASP A 293 6.02 -16.90 20.10
N ASP A 294 5.61 -15.73 20.58
CA ASP A 294 4.53 -15.56 21.57
C ASP A 294 3.16 -15.93 20.97
N ALA A 295 2.90 -15.53 19.71
CA ALA A 295 1.67 -15.91 19.02
C ALA A 295 1.57 -17.42 18.81
N LYS A 296 2.67 -18.08 18.40
CA LYS A 296 2.76 -19.55 18.27
C LYS A 296 2.59 -20.23 19.63
N ALA A 297 3.21 -19.71 20.69
CA ALA A 297 3.01 -20.20 22.07
C ALA A 297 1.55 -20.06 22.54
N GLY A 298 0.81 -19.07 22.02
CA GLY A 298 -0.62 -18.92 22.21
C GLY A 298 -1.49 -19.87 21.40
N GLY A 299 -0.93 -20.63 20.44
CA GLY A 299 -1.65 -21.58 19.61
C GLY A 299 -1.95 -21.08 18.20
N ALA A 300 -1.41 -19.94 17.77
CA ALA A 300 -1.51 -19.51 16.38
C ALA A 300 -0.77 -20.50 15.46
N ARG A 301 -1.42 -20.91 14.38
CA ARG A 301 -0.82 -21.81 13.40
C ARG A 301 -0.05 -21.07 12.32
N VAL A 302 -0.59 -20.00 11.79
CA VAL A 302 0.08 -19.16 10.80
C VAL A 302 0.28 -17.77 11.40
N VAL A 303 1.53 -17.30 11.38
CA VAL A 303 1.88 -15.96 11.87
C VAL A 303 2.60 -15.18 10.78
N ALA A 304 2.20 -13.91 10.59
CA ALA A 304 2.85 -12.97 9.70
C ALA A 304 3.09 -11.63 10.42
N THR A 305 4.14 -10.92 10.04
CA THR A 305 4.48 -9.60 10.61
C THR A 305 4.99 -8.65 9.53
N GLY A 306 5.09 -7.35 9.86
CA GLY A 306 5.78 -6.37 9.02
C GLY A 306 7.31 -6.50 9.03
N ARG A 307 7.88 -7.31 9.92
CA ARG A 307 9.33 -7.42 10.14
C ARG A 307 9.99 -8.38 9.14
N SER A 308 11.18 -8.00 8.66
CA SER A 308 11.97 -8.78 7.71
C SER A 308 12.79 -9.92 8.33
N ASP A 309 12.88 -9.95 9.65
CA ASP A 309 13.64 -10.97 10.40
C ASP A 309 12.79 -12.19 10.79
N TYR A 310 11.51 -12.21 10.40
CA TYR A 310 10.60 -13.34 10.59
C TYR A 310 10.04 -13.85 9.26
N PRO A 311 9.54 -15.10 9.19
CA PRO A 311 8.78 -15.58 8.05
C PRO A 311 7.52 -14.77 7.77
N ASN A 312 6.99 -14.88 6.54
CA ASN A 312 5.72 -14.27 6.14
C ASN A 312 5.71 -12.74 6.34
N GLN A 313 6.72 -12.05 5.81
CA GLN A 313 6.79 -10.60 5.91
C GLN A 313 5.67 -9.93 5.10
N ILE A 314 4.77 -9.22 5.77
CA ILE A 314 3.77 -8.36 5.15
C ILE A 314 4.43 -7.01 4.84
N ASN A 315 4.77 -6.78 3.56
CA ASN A 315 5.48 -5.59 3.13
C ASN A 315 4.96 -5.09 1.79
N ASN A 316 4.55 -3.82 1.73
CA ASN A 316 3.97 -3.17 0.56
C ASN A 316 4.86 -3.20 -0.68
N VAL A 317 6.17 -3.41 -0.53
CA VAL A 317 7.12 -3.57 -1.64
C VAL A 317 6.74 -4.72 -2.60
N LEU A 318 5.95 -5.69 -2.14
CA LEU A 318 5.44 -6.77 -2.98
C LEU A 318 4.27 -6.32 -3.89
N ALA A 319 3.63 -5.20 -3.60
CA ALA A 319 2.42 -4.76 -4.32
C ALA A 319 2.67 -3.54 -5.21
N PHE A 320 3.00 -2.36 -4.61
CA PHE A 320 2.94 -1.09 -5.32
C PHE A 320 3.83 -1.01 -6.57
N PRO A 321 5.06 -1.60 -6.62
CA PRO A 321 5.88 -1.48 -7.81
C PRO A 321 5.22 -2.17 -9.01
N GLY A 322 4.71 -3.39 -8.81
CA GLY A 322 4.00 -4.15 -9.84
C GLY A 322 2.68 -3.50 -10.26
N ILE A 323 1.95 -2.91 -9.32
CA ILE A 323 0.69 -2.20 -9.60
C ILE A 323 0.94 -1.00 -10.51
N PHE A 324 1.90 -0.14 -10.18
CA PHE A 324 2.23 1.01 -11.01
C PHE A 324 2.84 0.60 -12.35
N ARG A 325 3.67 -0.45 -12.39
CA ARG A 325 4.20 -0.97 -13.66
C ARG A 325 3.05 -1.41 -14.57
N GLY A 326 2.12 -2.20 -14.07
CA GLY A 326 0.96 -2.64 -14.86
C GLY A 326 0.04 -1.49 -15.29
N ALA A 327 -0.20 -0.51 -14.42
CA ALA A 327 -1.00 0.66 -14.75
C ALA A 327 -0.34 1.57 -15.80
N LEU A 328 0.97 1.81 -15.68
CA LEU A 328 1.73 2.63 -16.63
C LEU A 328 1.84 1.96 -18.00
N ASP A 329 2.06 0.64 -18.05
CA ASP A 329 2.19 -0.13 -19.30
C ASP A 329 0.95 -0.03 -20.21
N VAL A 330 -0.21 0.21 -19.61
CA VAL A 330 -1.48 0.36 -20.35
C VAL A 330 -2.02 1.78 -20.32
N ARG A 331 -1.24 2.74 -19.83
CA ARG A 331 -1.66 4.14 -19.63
C ARG A 331 -3.02 4.22 -18.92
N ALA A 332 -3.17 3.46 -17.83
CA ALA A 332 -4.43 3.45 -17.09
C ALA A 332 -4.80 4.84 -16.57
N SER A 333 -6.09 5.16 -16.60
CA SER A 333 -6.62 6.40 -16.02
C SER A 333 -6.88 6.31 -14.52
N ASP A 334 -6.98 5.08 -14.00
CA ASP A 334 -7.23 4.79 -12.59
C ASP A 334 -6.56 3.47 -12.19
N ILE A 335 -6.38 3.28 -10.91
CA ILE A 335 -6.17 1.98 -10.26
C ILE A 335 -7.44 1.68 -9.48
N ASN A 336 -8.33 0.89 -10.09
CA ASN A 336 -9.65 0.59 -9.53
C ASN A 336 -9.65 -0.67 -8.65
N GLU A 337 -10.81 -1.01 -8.07
CA GLU A 337 -10.94 -2.13 -7.13
C GLU A 337 -10.66 -3.49 -7.78
N GLU A 338 -11.04 -3.68 -9.06
CA GLU A 338 -10.77 -4.91 -9.81
C GLU A 338 -9.27 -5.11 -10.06
N MET A 339 -8.54 -4.03 -10.30
CA MET A 339 -7.08 -4.07 -10.44
C MET A 339 -6.40 -4.43 -9.12
N LYS A 340 -6.88 -3.91 -8.00
CA LYS A 340 -6.37 -4.25 -6.65
C LYS A 340 -6.65 -5.72 -6.30
N MET A 341 -7.84 -6.20 -6.61
CA MET A 341 -8.21 -7.61 -6.43
C MET A 341 -7.35 -8.53 -7.30
N ALA A 342 -7.13 -8.18 -8.57
CA ALA A 342 -6.26 -8.92 -9.48
C ALA A 342 -4.81 -8.96 -8.97
N ALA A 343 -4.30 -7.84 -8.44
CA ALA A 343 -2.97 -7.78 -7.83
C ALA A 343 -2.83 -8.73 -6.65
N ALA A 344 -3.82 -8.75 -5.74
CA ALA A 344 -3.80 -9.63 -4.57
C ALA A 344 -3.85 -11.11 -4.97
N GLN A 345 -4.67 -11.47 -5.95
CA GLN A 345 -4.79 -12.84 -6.47
C GLN A 345 -3.50 -13.29 -7.17
N ALA A 346 -2.91 -12.42 -8.00
CA ALA A 346 -1.65 -12.70 -8.68
C ALA A 346 -0.51 -12.88 -7.69
N LEU A 347 -0.43 -12.03 -6.66
CA LEU A 347 0.58 -12.13 -5.62
C LEU A 347 0.46 -13.43 -4.82
N ALA A 348 -0.75 -13.83 -4.44
CA ALA A 348 -1.00 -15.10 -3.76
C ALA A 348 -0.57 -16.30 -4.64
N ALA A 349 -0.84 -16.24 -5.94
CA ALA A 349 -0.55 -17.32 -6.90
C ALA A 349 0.94 -17.46 -7.24
N VAL A 350 1.82 -16.52 -6.83
CA VAL A 350 3.28 -16.65 -7.01
C VAL A 350 3.83 -17.87 -6.30
N ILE A 351 3.24 -18.24 -5.16
CA ILE A 351 3.60 -19.48 -4.43
C ILE A 351 2.64 -20.58 -4.89
N PRO A 352 3.14 -21.65 -5.52
CA PRO A 352 2.31 -22.80 -5.87
C PRO A 352 1.70 -23.46 -4.63
N ASP A 353 0.49 -24.01 -4.74
CA ASP A 353 -0.22 -24.63 -3.60
C ASP A 353 0.61 -25.72 -2.91
N GLY A 354 1.44 -26.48 -3.64
CA GLY A 354 2.32 -27.50 -3.06
C GLY A 354 3.52 -26.97 -2.28
N GLU A 355 3.81 -25.68 -2.36
CA GLU A 355 4.89 -25.01 -1.61
C GLU A 355 4.36 -24.21 -0.40
N LEU A 356 3.04 -24.12 -0.24
CA LEU A 356 2.42 -23.42 0.89
C LEU A 356 2.70 -24.15 2.21
N SER A 357 3.06 -23.39 3.23
CA SER A 357 3.25 -23.87 4.59
C SER A 357 2.97 -22.76 5.60
N GLU A 358 2.98 -23.08 6.88
CA GLU A 358 2.78 -22.11 7.98
C GLU A 358 3.78 -20.93 7.92
N ASP A 359 4.99 -21.17 7.41
CA ASP A 359 6.05 -20.17 7.28
C ASP A 359 6.29 -19.70 5.83
N ASN A 360 5.39 -20.05 4.89
CA ASN A 360 5.52 -19.68 3.46
C ASN A 360 4.14 -19.42 2.83
N ILE A 361 3.49 -18.29 3.22
CA ILE A 361 2.19 -17.86 2.71
C ILE A 361 2.29 -16.64 1.79
N ILE A 362 3.42 -15.94 1.78
CA ILE A 362 3.64 -14.73 0.98
C ILE A 362 5.05 -14.80 0.36
N PRO A 363 5.24 -14.38 -0.90
CA PRO A 363 6.56 -14.38 -1.52
C PRO A 363 7.55 -13.49 -0.78
N LYS A 364 8.84 -13.80 -0.91
CA LYS A 364 9.89 -12.94 -0.37
C LYS A 364 10.03 -11.66 -1.21
N PRO A 365 10.43 -10.51 -0.62
CA PRO A 365 10.52 -9.22 -1.31
C PRO A 365 11.37 -9.23 -2.59
N PHE A 366 12.40 -10.06 -2.65
CA PHE A 366 13.29 -10.15 -3.82
C PHE A 366 12.97 -11.30 -4.78
N ASP A 367 11.77 -11.90 -4.67
CA ASP A 367 11.34 -12.91 -5.63
C ASP A 367 11.06 -12.25 -7.00
N PRO A 368 11.83 -12.59 -8.05
CA PRO A 368 11.72 -11.93 -9.35
C PRO A 368 10.40 -12.19 -10.07
N ARG A 369 9.60 -13.15 -9.61
CA ARG A 369 8.30 -13.50 -10.20
C ARG A 369 7.20 -12.51 -9.80
N VAL A 370 7.36 -11.80 -8.68
CA VAL A 370 6.31 -10.98 -8.07
C VAL A 370 5.89 -9.83 -8.98
N VAL A 371 6.82 -8.95 -9.34
CA VAL A 371 6.50 -7.74 -10.12
C VAL A 371 5.90 -8.07 -11.47
N PRO A 372 6.45 -9.00 -12.27
CA PRO A 372 5.84 -9.38 -13.55
C PRO A 372 4.42 -9.94 -13.40
N ALA A 373 4.19 -10.81 -12.41
CA ALA A 373 2.87 -11.39 -12.17
C ALA A 373 1.83 -10.34 -11.77
N VAL A 374 2.17 -9.45 -10.86
CA VAL A 374 1.28 -8.37 -10.42
C VAL A 374 1.02 -7.38 -11.55
N ALA A 375 2.07 -6.96 -12.27
CA ALA A 375 1.93 -6.00 -13.37
C ALA A 375 1.05 -6.53 -14.50
N GLN A 376 1.23 -7.79 -14.90
CA GLN A 376 0.39 -8.43 -15.90
C GLN A 376 -1.08 -8.46 -15.47
N ALA A 377 -1.36 -8.93 -14.26
CA ALA A 377 -2.73 -9.05 -13.75
C ALA A 377 -3.43 -7.67 -13.65
N VAL A 378 -2.69 -6.64 -13.22
CA VAL A 378 -3.18 -5.27 -13.14
C VAL A 378 -3.48 -4.71 -14.53
N ALA A 379 -2.58 -4.90 -15.50
CA ALA A 379 -2.79 -4.45 -16.90
C ALA A 379 -3.99 -5.13 -17.53
N GLU A 380 -4.16 -6.44 -17.34
CA GLU A 380 -5.31 -7.20 -17.84
C GLU A 380 -6.62 -6.72 -17.21
N ALA A 381 -6.62 -6.47 -15.90
CA ALA A 381 -7.79 -5.92 -15.19
C ALA A 381 -8.12 -4.50 -15.68
N ALA A 382 -7.12 -3.64 -15.92
CA ALA A 382 -7.32 -2.31 -16.47
C ALA A 382 -7.98 -2.34 -17.83
N ARG A 383 -7.54 -3.25 -18.73
CA ARG A 383 -8.17 -3.45 -20.06
C ARG A 383 -9.60 -3.95 -19.93
N ARG A 384 -9.84 -4.95 -19.09
CA ARG A 384 -11.17 -5.53 -18.86
C ARG A 384 -12.16 -4.52 -18.30
N THR A 385 -11.72 -3.61 -17.46
CA THR A 385 -12.57 -2.59 -16.82
C THR A 385 -12.65 -1.28 -17.59
N GLY A 386 -11.96 -1.17 -18.74
CA GLY A 386 -12.06 -0.03 -19.63
C GLY A 386 -11.31 1.22 -19.16
N VAL A 387 -10.39 1.08 -18.19
CA VAL A 387 -9.54 2.20 -17.72
C VAL A 387 -8.19 2.26 -18.43
N SER A 388 -7.86 1.28 -19.25
CA SER A 388 -6.69 1.27 -20.15
C SER A 388 -6.90 2.24 -21.30
N ARG A 389 -5.81 2.90 -21.76
CA ARG A 389 -5.81 3.81 -22.91
C ARG A 389 -5.02 3.26 -24.10
N ILE A 390 -4.31 2.16 -23.92
CA ILE A 390 -3.57 1.42 -24.97
C ILE A 390 -3.64 -0.08 -24.73
#